data_8c510faebb9bda695e1ce0c458ffbef3
#
_entry.id   8c510faebb9bda695e1ce0c458ffbef3
#
_cell.length_a   1.000
_cell.length_b   1.000
_cell.length_c   1.000
_cell.angle_alpha   90.00
_cell.angle_beta   90.00
_cell.angle_gamma   90.00
#
_symmetry.space_group_name_H-M   'P 1'
#
loop_
_entity.id
_entity.type
_entity.pdbx_description
1 polymer ?
#
loop_
_entity_poly.entity_id
_entity_poly.type
_entity_poly.pdbx_seq_one_letter_code
_entity_poly.pdbx_strand_id
1 'polypeptide(L)'
;MRALLDIVRQSLATLWAHKLRSFLTMFGIAWGVGSLLLLVGLGEGFRSGQQRNLAELGQDIMFGFPGRIPAVEGSLQSGRPYYFTYDDYLAVRSQAKFLKAVSPVLNREDIRAVSEFGSTNGQVFGVAPDYNHIRNVPVNPGRWFNDEDNTDHRRVAIVGWELLKKMFPGRPAVGSTILLNGIRFDVIGVVEKIGKEGNNGTTGRKRTNIRRASVVFAGDPGNLSQLSVLAWYP
;
A
#
# COMPACT_ATOMS: atom_id res chain seq x y z
N MET A 1 50.82 -38.61 -12.11
CA MET A 1 50.25 -37.60 -13.03
C MET A 1 49.97 -38.15 -14.44
N ARG A 2 50.85 -38.96 -15.03
CA ARG A 2 50.63 -39.53 -16.38
C ARG A 2 49.38 -40.44 -16.47
N ALA A 3 49.14 -41.31 -15.48
CA ALA A 3 47.97 -42.18 -15.47
C ALA A 3 46.63 -41.41 -15.41
N LEU A 4 46.56 -40.29 -14.74
CA LEU A 4 45.32 -39.43 -14.72
C LEU A 4 45.09 -38.79 -16.08
N LEU A 5 46.15 -38.33 -16.75
CA LEU A 5 46.05 -37.76 -18.09
C LEU A 5 45.60 -38.79 -19.13
N ASP A 6 46.07 -40.03 -19.03
CA ASP A 6 45.66 -41.12 -19.91
C ASP A 6 44.20 -41.49 -19.72
N ILE A 7 43.71 -41.53 -18.46
CA ILE A 7 42.27 -41.80 -18.15
C ILE A 7 41.40 -40.68 -18.74
N VAL A 8 41.78 -39.41 -18.54
CA VAL A 8 41.00 -38.26 -19.10
C VAL A 8 40.96 -38.32 -20.64
N ARG A 9 42.14 -38.60 -21.25
CA ARG A 9 42.24 -38.71 -22.73
C ARG A 9 41.36 -39.85 -23.28
N GLN A 10 41.35 -41.00 -22.60
CA GLN A 10 40.54 -42.14 -22.98
C GLN A 10 39.04 -41.88 -22.81
N SER A 11 38.67 -41.21 -21.73
CA SER A 11 37.28 -40.78 -21.50
C SER A 11 36.79 -39.81 -22.55
N LEU A 12 37.61 -38.80 -22.91
CA LEU A 12 37.30 -37.86 -23.98
C LEU A 12 37.18 -38.57 -25.36
N ALA A 13 38.06 -39.52 -25.69
CA ALA A 13 37.97 -40.29 -26.92
C ALA A 13 36.66 -41.10 -27.02
N THR A 14 36.23 -41.71 -25.92
CA THR A 14 34.94 -42.43 -25.84
C THR A 14 33.73 -41.53 -26.02
N LEU A 15 33.77 -40.33 -25.46
CA LEU A 15 32.72 -39.31 -25.64
C LEU A 15 32.61 -38.89 -27.11
N TRP A 16 33.75 -38.75 -27.82
CA TRP A 16 33.80 -38.39 -29.22
C TRP A 16 33.33 -39.53 -30.14
N ALA A 17 33.54 -40.79 -29.78
CA ALA A 17 33.06 -41.95 -30.52
C ALA A 17 31.52 -42.03 -30.54
N HIS A 18 30.84 -41.58 -29.52
CA HIS A 18 29.37 -41.59 -29.40
C HIS A 18 28.76 -40.19 -29.19
N LYS A 19 29.09 -39.28 -30.09
CA LYS A 19 28.75 -37.85 -29.99
C LYS A 19 27.28 -37.56 -29.68
N LEU A 20 26.36 -38.25 -30.33
CA LEU A 20 24.92 -38.02 -30.17
C LEU A 20 24.41 -38.41 -28.77
N ARG A 21 24.87 -39.57 -28.27
CA ARG A 21 24.46 -40.08 -26.95
C ARG A 21 25.04 -39.19 -25.86
N SER A 22 26.32 -38.82 -25.94
CA SER A 22 27.01 -37.96 -24.99
C SER A 22 26.41 -36.58 -24.98
N PHE A 23 26.06 -36.02 -26.14
CA PHE A 23 25.37 -34.73 -26.23
C PHE A 23 23.99 -34.76 -25.56
N LEU A 24 23.16 -35.77 -25.86
CA LEU A 24 21.82 -35.90 -25.27
C LEU A 24 21.86 -36.02 -23.74
N THR A 25 22.79 -36.83 -23.21
CA THR A 25 22.91 -36.97 -21.74
C THR A 25 23.40 -35.69 -21.05
N MET A 26 24.44 -35.07 -21.63
CA MET A 26 24.94 -33.78 -21.09
C MET A 26 23.89 -32.67 -21.18
N PHE A 27 23.16 -32.61 -22.32
CA PHE A 27 22.09 -31.64 -22.49
C PHE A 27 20.96 -31.85 -21.50
N GLY A 28 20.55 -33.11 -21.25
CA GLY A 28 19.52 -33.41 -20.25
C GLY A 28 19.91 -32.97 -18.85
N ILE A 29 21.16 -33.23 -18.45
CA ILE A 29 21.67 -32.82 -17.15
C ILE A 29 21.77 -31.27 -17.06
N ALA A 30 22.35 -30.64 -18.09
CA ALA A 30 22.49 -29.18 -18.14
C ALA A 30 21.13 -28.49 -18.14
N TRP A 31 20.14 -29.02 -18.85
CA TRP A 31 18.78 -28.52 -18.85
C TRP A 31 18.11 -28.66 -17.48
N GLY A 32 18.27 -29.81 -16.81
CA GLY A 32 17.73 -30.08 -15.49
C GLY A 32 18.31 -29.12 -14.44
N VAL A 33 19.63 -28.97 -14.40
CA VAL A 33 20.31 -28.04 -13.47
C VAL A 33 19.97 -26.59 -13.83
N GLY A 34 19.98 -26.24 -15.11
CA GLY A 34 19.64 -24.90 -15.59
C GLY A 34 18.23 -24.48 -15.21
N SER A 35 17.23 -25.36 -15.39
CA SER A 35 15.85 -25.07 -15.02
C SER A 35 15.68 -24.90 -13.52
N LEU A 36 16.39 -25.68 -12.70
CA LEU A 36 16.36 -25.55 -11.24
C LEU A 36 16.95 -24.21 -10.77
N LEU A 37 18.10 -23.83 -11.31
CA LEU A 37 18.73 -22.53 -11.02
C LEU A 37 17.84 -21.36 -11.45
N LEU A 38 17.19 -21.49 -12.60
CA LEU A 38 16.26 -20.48 -13.10
C LEU A 38 15.04 -20.34 -12.19
N LEU A 39 14.49 -21.45 -11.70
CA LEU A 39 13.38 -21.45 -10.77
C LEU A 39 13.75 -20.77 -9.43
N VAL A 40 14.92 -21.11 -8.89
CA VAL A 40 15.42 -20.48 -7.65
C VAL A 40 15.66 -18.98 -7.87
N GLY A 41 16.27 -18.60 -8.98
CA GLY A 41 16.50 -17.18 -9.30
C GLY A 41 15.19 -16.39 -9.48
N LEU A 42 14.19 -16.97 -10.14
CA LEU A 42 12.87 -16.36 -10.23
C LEU A 42 12.17 -16.25 -8.87
N GLY A 43 12.28 -17.28 -8.03
CA GLY A 43 11.73 -17.27 -6.68
C GLY A 43 12.31 -16.16 -5.81
N GLU A 44 13.63 -15.98 -5.82
CA GLU A 44 14.29 -14.93 -5.07
C GLU A 44 14.01 -13.53 -5.65
N GLY A 45 13.98 -13.41 -6.99
CA GLY A 45 13.56 -12.18 -7.66
C GLY A 45 12.14 -11.76 -7.32
N PHE A 46 11.21 -12.72 -7.27
CA PHE A 46 9.83 -12.47 -6.86
C PHE A 46 9.75 -12.07 -5.38
N ARG A 47 10.46 -12.78 -4.51
CA ARG A 47 10.51 -12.49 -3.07
C ARG A 47 11.02 -11.08 -2.80
N SER A 48 12.16 -10.70 -3.38
CA SER A 48 12.74 -9.38 -3.21
C SER A 48 11.87 -8.26 -3.78
N GLY A 49 11.21 -8.51 -4.90
CA GLY A 49 10.24 -7.60 -5.50
C GLY A 49 9.01 -7.37 -4.60
N GLN A 50 8.48 -8.45 -4.02
CA GLN A 50 7.35 -8.36 -3.08
C GLN A 50 7.73 -7.65 -1.79
N GLN A 51 8.89 -7.94 -1.22
CA GLN A 51 9.37 -7.26 -0.01
C GLN A 51 9.48 -5.74 -0.19
N ARG A 52 10.00 -5.27 -1.34
CA ARG A 52 10.04 -3.84 -1.65
C ARG A 52 8.66 -3.22 -1.75
N ASN A 53 7.71 -3.90 -2.38
CA ASN A 53 6.34 -3.42 -2.50
C ASN A 53 5.62 -3.37 -1.13
N LEU A 54 5.90 -4.33 -0.25
CA LEU A 54 5.35 -4.36 1.11
C LEU A 54 6.00 -3.31 2.01
N ALA A 55 7.31 -3.09 1.90
CA ALA A 55 8.01 -2.05 2.65
C ALA A 55 7.46 -0.64 2.36
N GLU A 56 6.99 -0.39 1.14
CA GLU A 56 6.32 0.86 0.78
C GLU A 56 4.91 1.00 1.40
N LEU A 57 4.25 -0.10 1.76
CA LEU A 57 2.95 -0.09 2.42
C LEU A 57 3.07 0.15 3.93
N GLY A 58 4.26 -0.01 4.50
CA GLY A 58 4.56 -0.04 5.92
C GLY A 58 4.84 -1.48 6.39
N GLN A 59 5.78 -1.62 7.30
CA GLN A 59 6.09 -2.91 7.94
C GLN A 59 5.14 -3.13 9.11
N ASP A 60 4.73 -4.38 9.31
CA ASP A 60 3.95 -4.81 10.48
C ASP A 60 2.61 -4.09 10.66
N ILE A 61 1.89 -3.88 9.55
CA ILE A 61 0.58 -3.22 9.56
C ILE A 61 -0.55 -4.25 9.48
N MET A 62 -1.50 -4.13 10.38
CA MET A 62 -2.74 -4.89 10.37
C MET A 62 -3.90 -3.99 9.90
N PHE A 63 -4.74 -4.52 9.01
CA PHE A 63 -5.96 -3.87 8.56
C PHE A 63 -7.17 -4.58 9.15
N GLY A 64 -7.99 -3.86 9.89
CA GLY A 64 -9.30 -4.31 10.32
C GLY A 64 -10.38 -3.81 9.36
N PHE A 65 -11.14 -4.71 8.79
CA PHE A 65 -12.28 -4.38 7.92
C PHE A 65 -13.59 -4.78 8.58
N PRO A 66 -14.69 -4.05 8.33
CA PRO A 66 -16.00 -4.47 8.74
C PRO A 66 -16.34 -5.85 8.14
N GLY A 67 -17.02 -6.66 8.88
CA GLY A 67 -17.35 -8.04 8.51
C GLY A 67 -18.81 -8.38 8.72
N ARG A 68 -19.09 -9.68 8.77
CA ARG A 68 -20.38 -10.21 9.16
C ARG A 68 -20.22 -11.07 10.41
N ILE A 69 -21.11 -10.85 11.38
CA ILE A 69 -21.21 -11.73 12.53
C ILE A 69 -21.86 -13.02 12.04
N PRO A 70 -21.22 -14.19 12.26
CA PRO A 70 -21.82 -15.47 11.88
C PRO A 70 -23.18 -15.65 12.58
N ALA A 71 -24.11 -16.31 11.92
CA ALA A 71 -25.38 -16.68 12.53
C ALA A 71 -25.10 -17.62 13.71
N VAL A 72 -25.68 -17.35 14.87
CA VAL A 72 -25.65 -18.27 16.00
C VAL A 72 -26.61 -19.42 15.69
N GLU A 73 -26.19 -20.67 15.92
CA GLU A 73 -27.03 -21.85 15.72
C GLU A 73 -28.34 -21.69 16.50
N GLY A 74 -29.47 -21.83 15.82
CA GLY A 74 -30.82 -21.61 16.37
C GLY A 74 -31.36 -20.18 16.21
N SER A 75 -30.62 -19.24 15.63
CA SER A 75 -31.11 -17.89 15.30
C SER A 75 -31.67 -17.84 13.87
N LEU A 76 -32.89 -17.33 13.71
CA LEU A 76 -33.48 -17.04 12.39
C LEU A 76 -32.78 -15.86 11.66
N GLN A 77 -31.83 -15.19 12.29
CA GLN A 77 -31.09 -14.08 11.69
C GLN A 77 -29.85 -14.59 10.98
N SER A 78 -29.89 -14.61 9.67
CA SER A 78 -28.66 -14.74 8.85
C SER A 78 -27.69 -13.60 9.16
N GLY A 79 -26.40 -13.89 9.23
CA GLY A 79 -25.31 -13.02 9.68
C GLY A 79 -25.50 -11.53 9.39
N ARG A 80 -25.54 -10.75 10.44
CA ARG A 80 -25.66 -9.28 10.36
C ARG A 80 -24.34 -8.64 9.96
N PRO A 81 -24.35 -7.62 9.08
CA PRO A 81 -23.15 -6.82 8.84
C PRO A 81 -22.76 -6.11 10.14
N TYR A 82 -21.49 -6.18 10.48
CA TYR A 82 -20.88 -5.45 11.59
C TYR A 82 -19.99 -4.34 11.03
N TYR A 83 -20.20 -3.14 11.49
CA TYR A 83 -19.39 -1.97 11.15
C TYR A 83 -18.64 -1.52 12.38
N PHE A 84 -17.37 -1.16 12.20
CA PHE A 84 -16.62 -0.55 13.28
C PHE A 84 -17.21 0.83 13.62
N THR A 85 -17.32 1.09 14.91
CA THR A 85 -17.69 2.39 15.46
C THR A 85 -16.46 3.14 15.96
N TYR A 86 -16.60 4.41 16.23
CA TYR A 86 -15.54 5.19 16.87
C TYR A 86 -15.22 4.67 18.27
N ASP A 87 -16.22 4.18 18.99
CA ASP A 87 -16.04 3.57 20.31
C ASP A 87 -15.21 2.28 20.25
N ASP A 88 -15.38 1.47 19.19
CA ASP A 88 -14.53 0.31 18.95
C ASP A 88 -13.07 0.70 18.75
N TYR A 89 -12.81 1.79 18.01
CA TYR A 89 -11.47 2.33 17.85
C TYR A 89 -10.87 2.75 19.21
N LEU A 90 -11.63 3.48 20.04
CA LEU A 90 -11.19 3.89 21.37
C LEU A 90 -10.91 2.68 22.27
N ALA A 91 -11.77 1.66 22.22
CA ALA A 91 -11.59 0.41 22.94
C ALA A 91 -10.31 -0.32 22.50
N VAL A 92 -10.06 -0.45 21.20
CA VAL A 92 -8.83 -1.05 20.67
C VAL A 92 -7.61 -0.25 21.08
N ARG A 93 -7.65 1.09 20.96
CA ARG A 93 -6.55 1.98 21.35
C ARG A 93 -6.18 1.86 22.84
N SER A 94 -7.19 1.69 23.71
CA SER A 94 -6.97 1.61 25.17
C SER A 94 -6.60 0.23 25.67
N GLN A 95 -7.08 -0.83 25.03
CA GLN A 95 -6.95 -2.23 25.51
C GLN A 95 -5.83 -3.01 24.81
N ALA A 96 -5.44 -2.66 23.60
CA ALA A 96 -4.47 -3.40 22.84
C ALA A 96 -3.03 -3.09 23.31
N LYS A 97 -2.44 -4.00 24.08
CA LYS A 97 -1.09 -3.86 24.67
C LYS A 97 0.04 -4.01 23.65
N PHE A 98 -0.22 -4.68 22.53
CA PHE A 98 0.81 -5.03 21.54
C PHE A 98 0.81 -4.09 20.31
N LEU A 99 -0.08 -3.11 20.26
CA LEU A 99 -0.15 -2.15 19.16
C LEU A 99 0.60 -0.88 19.53
N LYS A 100 1.50 -0.43 18.64
CA LYS A 100 2.23 0.84 18.82
C LYS A 100 1.36 2.05 18.48
N ALA A 101 0.56 1.93 17.43
CA ALA A 101 -0.34 2.99 16.99
C ALA A 101 -1.59 2.38 16.33
N VAL A 102 -2.71 3.04 16.48
CA VAL A 102 -3.99 2.66 15.88
C VAL A 102 -4.61 3.91 15.29
N SER A 103 -5.10 3.82 14.07
CA SER A 103 -5.80 4.93 13.43
C SER A 103 -7.09 4.46 12.77
N PRO A 104 -8.21 5.12 13.00
CA PRO A 104 -9.40 4.91 12.22
C PRO A 104 -9.18 5.48 10.82
N VAL A 105 -9.75 4.84 9.83
CA VAL A 105 -9.71 5.31 8.43
C VAL A 105 -11.12 5.31 7.89
N LEU A 106 -11.63 6.51 7.61
CA LEU A 106 -12.90 6.70 6.92
C LEU A 106 -12.64 6.98 5.45
N ASN A 107 -13.09 6.10 4.57
CA ASN A 107 -12.95 6.29 3.12
C ASN A 107 -14.27 6.77 2.51
N ARG A 108 -14.21 7.82 1.73
CA ARG A 108 -15.30 8.31 0.89
C ARG A 108 -14.82 8.44 -0.55
N GLU A 109 -15.52 7.82 -1.45
CA GLU A 109 -15.29 7.91 -2.90
C GLU A 109 -16.22 8.94 -3.52
N ASP A 110 -15.83 9.47 -4.67
CA ASP A 110 -16.61 10.44 -5.45
C ASP A 110 -17.01 11.74 -4.72
N ILE A 111 -16.13 12.22 -3.83
CA ILE A 111 -16.32 13.54 -3.23
C ILE A 111 -15.90 14.61 -4.23
N ARG A 112 -16.82 15.54 -4.48
CA ARG A 112 -16.51 16.73 -5.30
C ARG A 112 -15.63 17.68 -4.50
N ALA A 113 -14.40 17.84 -4.97
CA ALA A 113 -13.47 18.83 -4.45
C ALA A 113 -13.44 20.03 -5.39
N VAL A 114 -13.61 21.22 -4.84
CA VAL A 114 -13.62 22.49 -5.57
C VAL A 114 -12.64 23.46 -4.91
N SER A 115 -11.78 24.08 -5.72
CA SER A 115 -10.94 25.21 -5.33
C SER A 115 -11.34 26.44 -6.17
N GLU A 116 -10.70 27.55 -5.92
CA GLU A 116 -10.89 28.77 -6.76
C GLU A 116 -10.46 28.57 -8.21
N PHE A 117 -9.56 27.60 -8.47
CA PHE A 117 -8.91 27.44 -9.77
C PHE A 117 -9.37 26.18 -10.53
N GLY A 118 -10.05 25.27 -9.86
CA GLY A 118 -10.49 24.05 -10.51
C GLY A 118 -11.38 23.19 -9.64
N SER A 119 -12.03 22.22 -10.26
CA SER A 119 -12.84 21.22 -9.57
C SER A 119 -12.53 19.82 -10.09
N THR A 120 -12.59 18.84 -9.22
CA THR A 120 -12.39 17.43 -9.57
C THR A 120 -13.11 16.53 -8.57
N ASN A 121 -13.41 15.32 -8.99
CA ASN A 121 -13.88 14.28 -8.09
C ASN A 121 -12.67 13.48 -7.61
N GLY A 122 -12.66 13.12 -6.32
CA GLY A 122 -11.58 12.38 -5.72
C GLY A 122 -12.04 11.55 -4.53
N GLN A 123 -11.11 10.74 -4.03
CA GLN A 123 -11.29 10.01 -2.77
C GLN A 123 -10.86 10.89 -1.61
N VAL A 124 -11.59 10.82 -0.53
CA VAL A 124 -11.32 11.52 0.71
C VAL A 124 -11.15 10.49 1.83
N PHE A 125 -10.06 10.61 2.57
CA PHE A 125 -9.77 9.77 3.73
C PHE A 125 -9.81 10.63 4.99
N GLY A 126 -10.67 10.26 5.93
CA GLY A 126 -10.62 10.78 7.29
C GLY A 126 -9.70 9.88 8.12
N VAL A 127 -8.70 10.47 8.76
CA VAL A 127 -7.70 9.73 9.53
C VAL A 127 -7.34 10.47 10.81
N ALA A 128 -6.88 9.74 11.83
CA ALA A 128 -6.31 10.35 13.03
C ALA A 128 -4.85 10.78 12.79
N PRO A 129 -4.30 11.67 13.65
CA PRO A 129 -2.90 12.11 13.58
C PRO A 129 -1.89 10.96 13.53
N ASP A 130 -2.13 9.88 14.28
CA ASP A 130 -1.30 8.68 14.35
C ASP A 130 -1.13 7.94 13.02
N TYR A 131 -2.00 8.20 12.05
CA TYR A 131 -1.96 7.56 10.73
C TYR A 131 -0.62 7.75 10.02
N ASN A 132 0.03 8.91 10.19
CA ASN A 132 1.33 9.15 9.59
C ASN A 132 2.43 8.26 10.16
N HIS A 133 2.38 7.98 11.47
CA HIS A 133 3.34 7.06 12.11
C HIS A 133 3.21 5.64 11.56
N ILE A 134 1.98 5.24 11.19
CA ILE A 134 1.71 3.90 10.64
C ILE A 134 2.12 3.80 9.17
N ARG A 135 1.79 4.83 8.37
CA ARG A 135 1.93 4.78 6.90
C ARG A 135 3.11 5.54 6.35
N ASN A 136 3.82 6.29 7.20
CA ASN A 136 4.96 7.13 6.83
C ASN A 136 4.69 7.96 5.55
N VAL A 137 3.63 8.77 5.59
CA VAL A 137 3.22 9.60 4.45
C VAL A 137 4.03 10.89 4.47
N PRO A 138 4.95 11.13 3.54
CA PRO A 138 5.73 12.36 3.47
C PRO A 138 4.84 13.53 3.03
N VAL A 139 4.84 14.59 3.83
CA VAL A 139 4.13 15.84 3.52
C VAL A 139 5.15 16.94 3.32
N ASN A 140 5.17 17.50 2.12
CA ASN A 140 6.02 18.62 1.72
C ASN A 140 5.43 19.30 0.46
N PRO A 141 5.15 20.62 0.48
CA PRO A 141 5.24 21.56 1.60
C PRO A 141 4.11 21.39 2.61
N GLY A 142 4.34 21.91 3.82
CA GLY A 142 3.34 21.96 4.86
C GLY A 142 3.61 21.02 6.03
N ARG A 143 2.56 20.69 6.79
CA ARG A 143 2.62 19.82 7.97
C ARG A 143 1.55 18.74 7.93
N TRP A 144 1.76 17.70 8.73
CA TRP A 144 0.74 16.70 9.03
C TRP A 144 -0.24 17.21 10.10
N PHE A 145 -1.33 16.48 10.29
CA PHE A 145 -2.29 16.73 11.37
C PHE A 145 -1.61 16.57 12.74
N ASN A 146 -2.01 17.38 13.69
CA ASN A 146 -1.63 17.25 15.09
C ASN A 146 -2.86 16.94 15.97
N ASP A 147 -2.62 16.60 17.24
CA ASP A 147 -3.70 16.29 18.18
C ASP A 147 -4.60 17.50 18.46
N GLU A 148 -4.08 18.72 18.36
CA GLU A 148 -4.86 19.94 18.49
C GLU A 148 -5.88 20.08 17.38
N ASP A 149 -5.51 19.79 16.11
CA ASP A 149 -6.44 19.84 14.98
C ASP A 149 -7.62 18.90 15.21
N ASN A 150 -7.36 17.72 15.82
CA ASN A 150 -8.38 16.73 16.13
C ASN A 150 -9.24 17.16 17.33
N THR A 151 -8.64 17.69 18.40
CA THR A 151 -9.34 18.12 19.62
C THR A 151 -10.23 19.34 19.36
N ASP A 152 -9.72 20.31 18.60
CA ASP A 152 -10.44 21.52 18.23
C ASP A 152 -11.41 21.31 17.05
N HIS A 153 -11.51 20.09 16.51
CA HIS A 153 -12.32 19.77 15.34
C HIS A 153 -12.06 20.70 14.15
N ARG A 154 -10.78 21.07 13.92
CA ARG A 154 -10.40 21.96 12.82
C ARG A 154 -10.65 21.31 11.47
N ARG A 155 -11.24 22.06 10.56
CA ARG A 155 -11.48 21.61 9.19
C ARG A 155 -10.23 21.84 8.33
N VAL A 156 -9.25 20.95 8.48
CA VAL A 156 -7.98 21.00 7.77
C VAL A 156 -7.85 19.83 6.81
N ALA A 157 -7.14 20.04 5.72
CA ALA A 157 -6.95 19.04 4.67
C ALA A 157 -5.49 18.98 4.20
N ILE A 158 -5.06 17.78 3.83
CA ILE A 158 -3.80 17.54 3.13
C ILE A 158 -4.14 17.02 1.75
N VAL A 159 -3.57 17.64 0.73
CA VAL A 159 -3.90 17.39 -0.68
C VAL A 159 -2.87 16.49 -1.33
N GLY A 160 -3.31 15.43 -2.00
CA GLY A 160 -2.42 14.57 -2.77
C GLY A 160 -1.87 15.26 -4.03
N TRP A 161 -0.66 14.87 -4.46
CA TRP A 161 0.06 15.46 -5.58
C TRP A 161 -0.75 15.54 -6.90
N GLU A 162 -1.51 14.50 -7.23
CA GLU A 162 -2.30 14.51 -8.49
C GLU A 162 -3.49 15.48 -8.41
N LEU A 163 -4.09 15.58 -7.21
CA LEU A 163 -5.17 16.52 -6.96
C LEU A 163 -4.66 17.96 -6.99
N LEU A 164 -3.48 18.19 -6.41
CA LEU A 164 -2.78 19.47 -6.45
C LEU A 164 -2.66 20.01 -7.89
N LYS A 165 -2.20 19.19 -8.82
CA LYS A 165 -2.04 19.59 -10.23
C LYS A 165 -3.34 20.00 -10.90
N LYS A 166 -4.45 19.38 -10.53
CA LYS A 166 -5.78 19.66 -11.10
C LYS A 166 -6.45 20.88 -10.48
N MET A 167 -6.28 21.03 -9.16
CA MET A 167 -6.96 22.08 -8.40
C MET A 167 -6.14 23.38 -8.29
N PHE A 168 -4.80 23.27 -8.30
CA PHE A 168 -3.89 24.42 -8.14
C PHE A 168 -2.77 24.37 -9.20
N PRO A 169 -3.09 24.55 -10.49
CA PRO A 169 -2.08 24.45 -11.54
C PRO A 169 -1.01 25.54 -11.39
N GLY A 170 0.22 25.12 -11.02
CA GLY A 170 1.37 26.01 -10.87
C GLY A 170 1.30 26.97 -9.67
N ARG A 171 0.39 26.75 -8.71
CA ARG A 171 0.19 27.61 -7.54
C ARG A 171 0.40 26.85 -6.22
N PRO A 172 0.80 27.55 -5.15
CA PRO A 172 0.88 26.95 -3.83
C PRO A 172 -0.52 26.60 -3.32
N ALA A 173 -0.72 25.36 -2.85
CA ALA A 173 -1.98 24.95 -2.25
C ALA A 173 -2.04 25.19 -0.76
N VAL A 174 -0.89 25.16 -0.06
CA VAL A 174 -0.83 25.36 1.40
C VAL A 174 -1.27 26.78 1.74
N GLY A 175 -2.21 26.91 2.67
CA GLY A 175 -2.85 28.17 3.05
C GLY A 175 -4.06 28.54 2.21
N SER A 176 -4.36 27.78 1.14
CA SER A 176 -5.59 27.96 0.35
C SER A 176 -6.74 27.17 0.97
N THR A 177 -7.96 27.49 0.53
CA THR A 177 -9.18 26.80 0.96
C THR A 177 -9.72 25.91 -0.16
N ILE A 178 -10.22 24.74 0.22
CA ILE A 178 -10.95 23.84 -0.69
C ILE A 178 -12.34 23.55 -0.14
N LEU A 179 -13.28 23.32 -1.04
CA LEU A 179 -14.62 22.87 -0.71
C LEU A 179 -14.75 21.39 -1.01
N LEU A 180 -15.02 20.59 -0.01
CA LEU A 180 -15.34 19.18 -0.14
C LEU A 180 -16.84 19.00 0.06
N ASN A 181 -17.54 18.67 -1.01
CA ASN A 181 -19.01 18.54 -0.99
C ASN A 181 -19.71 19.80 -0.42
N GLY A 182 -19.15 20.99 -0.68
CA GLY A 182 -19.67 22.26 -0.16
C GLY A 182 -19.16 22.68 1.22
N ILE A 183 -18.42 21.82 1.93
CA ILE A 183 -17.82 22.13 3.23
C ILE A 183 -16.41 22.66 3.02
N ARG A 184 -16.09 23.77 3.69
CA ARG A 184 -14.79 24.43 3.60
C ARG A 184 -13.75 23.71 4.44
N PHE A 185 -12.55 23.51 3.87
CA PHE A 185 -11.37 23.00 4.52
C PHE A 185 -10.14 23.84 4.14
N ASP A 186 -9.27 24.06 5.11
CA ASP A 186 -8.01 24.79 4.91
C ASP A 186 -6.89 23.79 4.58
N VAL A 187 -6.15 24.05 3.52
CA VAL A 187 -5.06 23.19 3.08
C VAL A 187 -3.82 23.47 3.91
N ILE A 188 -3.39 22.50 4.74
CA ILE A 188 -2.22 22.62 5.62
C ILE A 188 -0.97 21.92 5.11
N GLY A 189 -1.12 21.03 4.11
CA GLY A 189 0.00 20.29 3.55
C GLY A 189 -0.33 19.63 2.23
N VAL A 190 0.72 19.18 1.58
CA VAL A 190 0.65 18.42 0.33
C VAL A 190 1.43 17.13 0.49
N VAL A 191 0.84 16.00 0.10
CA VAL A 191 1.53 14.72 0.05
C VAL A 191 2.54 14.74 -1.08
N GLU A 192 3.81 14.45 -0.77
CA GLU A 192 4.87 14.38 -1.76
C GLU A 192 4.63 13.22 -2.75
N LYS A 193 5.07 13.40 -3.99
CA LYS A 193 5.00 12.34 -5.00
C LYS A 193 5.95 11.20 -4.62
N ILE A 194 5.40 10.12 -4.07
CA ILE A 194 6.16 8.93 -3.73
C ILE A 194 6.20 8.00 -4.96
N GLY A 195 7.41 7.67 -5.39
CA GLY A 195 7.69 6.69 -6.44
C GLY A 195 8.34 7.30 -7.67
N LYS A 196 9.41 6.64 -8.14
CA LYS A 196 10.00 6.90 -9.45
C LYS A 196 8.95 6.65 -10.53
N GLU A 197 8.80 7.60 -11.42
CA GLU A 197 8.09 7.44 -12.68
C GLU A 197 8.82 6.34 -13.49
N GLY A 198 8.44 5.09 -13.23
CA GLY A 198 8.82 3.99 -14.08
C GLY A 198 8.11 4.17 -15.41
N ASN A 199 8.83 4.65 -16.41
CA ASN A 199 8.43 4.69 -17.81
C ASN A 199 8.27 3.25 -18.32
N ASN A 200 7.14 2.60 -18.00
CA ASN A 200 6.69 1.39 -18.66
C ASN A 200 5.16 1.42 -18.69
N GLY A 201 4.66 1.79 -19.88
CA GLY A 201 3.28 1.59 -20.27
C GLY A 201 2.91 0.11 -20.22
N THR A 202 2.44 -0.34 -19.10
CA THR A 202 1.70 -1.59 -18.99
C THR A 202 0.63 -1.41 -17.94
N THR A 203 -0.58 -1.57 -18.38
CA THR A 203 -1.86 -1.48 -17.70
C THR A 203 -1.92 -2.43 -16.50
N GLY A 204 -1.23 -2.09 -15.42
CA GLY A 204 -1.32 -2.74 -14.13
C GLY A 204 -2.02 -1.82 -13.16
N ARG A 205 -3.27 -2.12 -12.84
CA ARG A 205 -4.11 -1.46 -11.84
C ARG A 205 -3.42 -1.54 -10.46
N LYS A 206 -2.40 -0.70 -10.21
CA LYS A 206 -1.74 -0.59 -8.91
C LYS A 206 -2.69 0.09 -7.93
N ARG A 207 -3.30 -0.73 -7.10
CA ARG A 207 -4.08 -0.33 -5.93
C ARG A 207 -3.15 0.25 -4.87
N THR A 208 -2.86 1.53 -4.96
CA THR A 208 -2.27 2.27 -3.83
C THR A 208 -3.18 3.44 -3.57
N ASN A 209 -4.15 3.24 -2.68
CA ASN A 209 -5.33 4.08 -2.52
C ASN A 209 -5.07 5.49 -1.99
N ILE A 210 -3.85 5.83 -1.57
CA ILE A 210 -3.50 7.20 -1.12
C ILE A 210 -2.76 7.99 -2.22
N ARG A 211 -2.32 7.33 -3.30
CA ARG A 211 -1.47 7.92 -4.34
C ARG A 211 -2.23 8.65 -5.47
N ARG A 212 -3.52 8.44 -5.61
CA ARG A 212 -4.34 9.07 -6.66
C ARG A 212 -5.38 9.97 -6.05
N ALA A 213 -5.23 11.26 -6.24
CA ALA A 213 -6.25 12.28 -5.99
C ALA A 213 -6.95 12.11 -4.62
N SER A 214 -6.18 12.11 -3.52
CA SER A 214 -6.72 11.92 -2.18
C SER A 214 -6.61 13.22 -1.39
N VAL A 215 -7.69 13.60 -0.75
CA VAL A 215 -7.69 14.60 0.31
C VAL A 215 -7.81 13.84 1.63
N VAL A 216 -6.94 14.14 2.56
CA VAL A 216 -6.94 13.58 3.91
C VAL A 216 -7.37 14.68 4.84
N PHE A 217 -8.32 14.46 5.72
CA PHE A 217 -8.75 15.43 6.70
C PHE A 217 -8.84 14.82 8.09
N ALA A 218 -8.60 15.61 9.11
CA ALA A 218 -8.97 15.33 10.49
C ALA A 218 -10.36 15.95 10.74
N GLY A 219 -11.33 15.18 11.17
CA GLY A 219 -12.66 15.73 11.41
C GLY A 219 -13.68 14.69 11.89
N ASP A 220 -14.84 15.17 12.28
CA ASP A 220 -15.93 14.47 12.93
C ASP A 220 -16.36 13.19 12.23
N PRO A 221 -16.41 12.03 12.93
CA PRO A 221 -16.79 10.74 12.39
C PRO A 221 -18.30 10.56 12.14
N GLY A 222 -19.05 11.60 11.89
CA GLY A 222 -20.53 11.59 11.84
C GLY A 222 -21.19 10.64 10.83
N ASN A 223 -20.45 9.84 10.06
CA ASN A 223 -21.03 8.80 9.22
C ASN A 223 -20.07 7.59 9.11
N LEU A 224 -20.30 6.62 9.98
CA LEU A 224 -19.40 5.52 10.29
C LEU A 224 -19.57 4.28 9.41
N SER A 225 -20.36 4.31 8.34
CA SER A 225 -20.67 3.12 7.55
C SER A 225 -19.48 2.50 6.77
N GLN A 226 -18.33 3.16 6.75
CA GLN A 226 -17.11 2.70 6.05
C GLN A 226 -15.84 2.83 6.88
N LEU A 227 -15.95 2.79 8.21
CA LEU A 227 -14.79 2.83 9.08
C LEU A 227 -14.00 1.53 8.96
N SER A 228 -12.71 1.64 8.70
CA SER A 228 -11.74 0.57 8.87
C SER A 228 -10.69 1.00 9.89
N VAL A 229 -10.16 0.04 10.63
CA VAL A 229 -9.13 0.29 11.65
C VAL A 229 -7.80 -0.16 11.11
N LEU A 230 -6.82 0.72 11.15
CA LEU A 230 -5.43 0.44 10.82
C LEU A 230 -4.63 0.36 12.12
N ALA A 231 -3.94 -0.74 12.34
CA ALA A 231 -3.09 -0.95 13.51
C ALA A 231 -1.65 -1.26 13.08
N TRP A 232 -0.68 -0.75 13.82
CA TRP A 232 0.72 -1.06 13.65
C TRP A 232 1.20 -1.97 14.78
N TYR A 233 1.78 -3.10 14.37
CA TYR A 233 2.36 -4.11 15.25
C TYR A 233 3.89 -4.03 15.19
N PRO A 234 4.63 -4.21 16.29
CA PRO A 234 6.09 -4.17 16.34
C PRO A 234 6.75 -5.40 15.71
#